data_6c9e496b2da7380ffce0b0d45cbcf207
#
_entry.id   6c9e496b2da7380ffce0b0d45cbcf207
#
_cell.length_a   1.000
_cell.length_b   1.000
_cell.length_c   1.000
_cell.angle_alpha   90.00
_cell.angle_beta   90.00
_cell.angle_gamma   90.00
#
_symmetry.space_group_name_H-M   'P 1'
#
loop_
_entity.id
_entity.type
_entity.pdbx_description
1 polymer ?
#
loop_
_entity_poly.entity_id
_entity_poly.type
_entity_poly.pdbx_seq_one_letter_code
_entity_poly.pdbx_strand_id
1 'polypeptide(L)'
;MKYDQKALYAELTHFYLSICEKEQLDEPRIRGLVGSLVRKARQAIPEEWDDKAKIHQLLQLFYGDWSFHCDADNYFYARNLYLPYILEEREGMPVSLGALILYLAASLKLPIYPVNFPTQLILRAEVDGEVAFIDPWSGKYISVDELKKLYEGAFGFGAQIQPEDLARADIPMLIARFRQLAKNALIREEQNDLAFNYIQFLLAGRKD
;
A
#
# COMPACT_ATOMS: atom_id res chain seq x y z
N MET A 1 16.67 -9.76 -11.72
CA MET A 1 16.10 -8.40 -11.68
C MET A 1 15.68 -8.12 -10.24
N LYS A 2 15.99 -6.93 -9.69
CA LYS A 2 15.62 -6.59 -8.32
C LYS A 2 14.11 -6.32 -8.28
N TYR A 3 13.40 -6.86 -7.26
CA TYR A 3 11.97 -6.64 -7.09
C TYR A 3 11.68 -5.15 -6.78
N ASP A 4 10.72 -4.56 -7.47
CA ASP A 4 10.35 -3.14 -7.28
C ASP A 4 9.32 -2.97 -6.15
N GLN A 5 9.82 -2.81 -4.93
CA GLN A 5 8.98 -2.55 -3.75
C GLN A 5 8.29 -1.16 -3.79
N LYS A 6 8.75 -0.25 -4.66
CA LYS A 6 8.21 1.12 -4.74
C LYS A 6 7.12 1.27 -5.80
N ALA A 7 6.85 0.24 -6.59
CA ALA A 7 5.92 0.31 -7.72
C ALA A 7 4.52 0.78 -7.30
N LEU A 8 3.98 0.24 -6.20
CA LEU A 8 2.65 0.63 -5.72
C LEU A 8 2.59 2.08 -5.25
N TYR A 9 3.65 2.57 -4.58
CA TYR A 9 3.76 3.98 -4.20
C TYR A 9 3.85 4.91 -5.43
N ALA A 10 4.61 4.52 -6.44
CA ALA A 10 4.69 5.26 -7.70
C ALA A 10 3.30 5.33 -8.37
N GLU A 11 2.56 4.24 -8.40
CA GLU A 11 1.20 4.23 -8.97
C GLU A 11 0.22 5.08 -8.15
N LEU A 12 0.31 5.04 -6.82
CA LEU A 12 -0.47 5.92 -5.94
C LEU A 12 -0.19 7.41 -6.23
N THR A 13 1.09 7.74 -6.46
CA THR A 13 1.50 9.09 -6.86
C THR A 13 0.91 9.45 -8.22
N HIS A 14 1.03 8.58 -9.22
CA HIS A 14 0.48 8.81 -10.56
C HIS A 14 -1.04 8.98 -10.52
N PHE A 15 -1.74 8.19 -9.73
CA PHE A 15 -3.18 8.37 -9.54
C PHE A 15 -3.51 9.77 -9.04
N TYR A 16 -2.87 10.24 -7.97
CA TYR A 16 -3.12 11.56 -7.42
C TYR A 16 -2.80 12.67 -8.44
N LEU A 17 -1.65 12.57 -9.14
CA LEU A 17 -1.27 13.54 -10.17
C LEU A 17 -2.25 13.60 -11.34
N SER A 18 -2.94 12.51 -11.65
CA SER A 18 -3.90 12.44 -12.76
C SER A 18 -5.23 13.11 -12.46
N ILE A 19 -5.59 13.24 -11.18
CA ILE A 19 -6.89 13.78 -10.74
C ILE A 19 -6.76 15.15 -10.07
N CYS A 20 -5.55 15.53 -9.64
CA CYS A 20 -5.29 16.81 -9.00
C CYS A 20 -5.31 17.96 -10.02
N GLU A 21 -5.96 19.06 -9.69
CA GLU A 21 -5.83 20.29 -10.45
C GLU A 21 -4.39 20.80 -10.37
N LYS A 22 -3.84 21.28 -11.51
CA LYS A 22 -2.43 21.69 -11.59
C LYS A 22 -2.05 22.78 -10.59
N GLU A 23 -3.01 23.63 -10.22
CA GLU A 23 -2.84 24.73 -9.27
C GLU A 23 -2.77 24.24 -7.81
N GLN A 24 -3.29 23.04 -7.52
CA GLN A 24 -3.29 22.42 -6.19
C GLN A 24 -2.12 21.45 -6.01
N LEU A 25 -1.34 21.23 -7.07
CA LEU A 25 -0.27 20.25 -7.08
C LEU A 25 0.98 20.78 -6.39
N ASP A 26 1.28 20.29 -5.19
CA ASP A 26 2.52 20.57 -4.46
C ASP A 26 3.38 19.28 -4.33
N GLU A 27 3.97 18.86 -5.45
CA GLU A 27 4.90 17.71 -5.45
C GLU A 27 6.10 17.90 -4.50
N PRO A 28 6.75 19.09 -4.38
CA PRO A 28 7.81 19.29 -3.42
C PRO A 28 7.38 19.03 -1.98
N ARG A 29 6.16 19.44 -1.61
CA ARG A 29 5.59 19.18 -0.28
C ARG A 29 5.38 17.69 -0.03
N ILE A 30 4.77 16.99 -0.96
CA ILE A 30 4.56 15.53 -0.86
C ILE A 30 5.90 14.81 -0.68
N ARG A 31 6.90 15.13 -1.51
CA ARG A 31 8.25 14.57 -1.39
C ARG A 31 8.90 14.91 -0.05
N GLY A 32 8.70 16.12 0.44
CA GLY A 32 9.18 16.58 1.73
C GLY A 32 8.59 15.78 2.90
N LEU A 33 7.27 15.56 2.88
CA LEU A 33 6.54 14.79 3.90
C LEU A 33 7.01 13.32 3.93
N VAL A 34 7.08 12.66 2.78
CA VAL A 34 7.55 11.27 2.70
C VAL A 34 9.03 11.16 3.06
N GLY A 35 9.87 12.09 2.60
CA GLY A 35 11.27 12.16 2.96
C GLY A 35 11.48 12.37 4.47
N SER A 36 10.60 13.11 5.11
CA SER A 36 10.60 13.26 6.58
C SER A 36 10.31 11.94 7.30
N LEU A 37 9.34 11.15 6.82
CA LEU A 37 9.06 9.81 7.37
C LEU A 37 10.29 8.89 7.24
N VAL A 38 10.94 8.88 6.08
CA VAL A 38 12.18 8.09 5.87
C VAL A 38 13.28 8.51 6.84
N ARG A 39 13.50 9.82 7.02
CA ARG A 39 14.53 10.32 7.97
C ARG A 39 14.19 9.92 9.40
N LYS A 40 12.95 10.11 9.85
CA LYS A 40 12.48 9.70 11.18
C LYS A 40 12.64 8.20 11.40
N ALA A 41 12.30 7.36 10.41
CA ALA A 41 12.50 5.93 10.49
C ALA A 41 14.00 5.57 10.67
N ARG A 42 14.89 6.18 9.87
CA ARG A 42 16.34 5.96 9.98
C ARG A 42 16.92 6.39 11.32
N GLN A 43 16.37 7.44 11.94
CA GLN A 43 16.79 7.90 13.27
C GLN A 43 16.31 6.98 14.39
N ALA A 44 15.13 6.37 14.23
CA ALA A 44 14.49 5.55 15.26
C ALA A 44 14.81 4.06 15.15
N ILE A 45 15.37 3.61 14.01
CA ILE A 45 15.69 2.20 13.74
C ILE A 45 17.21 2.07 13.60
N PRO A 46 17.91 1.53 14.63
CA PRO A 46 19.36 1.33 14.60
C PRO A 46 19.79 0.39 13.46
N GLU A 47 20.88 0.73 12.76
CA GLU A 47 21.37 -0.05 11.62
C GLU A 47 21.85 -1.44 12.02
N GLU A 48 22.34 -1.59 13.26
CA GLU A 48 22.88 -2.84 13.81
C GLU A 48 21.82 -3.89 14.19
N TRP A 49 20.55 -3.50 14.24
CA TRP A 49 19.47 -4.45 14.53
C TRP A 49 19.29 -5.45 13.38
N ASP A 50 18.81 -6.64 13.72
CA ASP A 50 18.38 -7.60 12.70
C ASP A 50 17.10 -7.11 11.95
N ASP A 51 16.83 -7.69 10.80
CA ASP A 51 15.71 -7.25 9.97
C ASP A 51 14.36 -7.48 10.63
N LYS A 52 14.22 -8.50 11.48
CA LYS A 52 12.97 -8.78 12.22
C LYS A 52 12.67 -7.67 13.22
N ALA A 53 13.67 -7.23 14.00
CA ALA A 53 13.52 -6.12 14.92
C ALA A 53 13.26 -4.79 14.20
N LYS A 54 13.95 -4.52 13.08
CA LYS A 54 13.73 -3.33 12.26
C LYS A 54 12.33 -3.27 11.68
N ILE A 55 11.82 -4.38 11.17
CA ILE A 55 10.45 -4.49 10.63
C ILE A 55 9.44 -4.21 11.74
N HIS A 56 9.59 -4.85 12.90
CA HIS A 56 8.73 -4.60 14.04
C HIS A 56 8.71 -3.12 14.43
N GLN A 57 9.88 -2.49 14.53
CA GLN A 57 10.00 -1.07 14.86
C GLN A 57 9.38 -0.17 13.79
N LEU A 58 9.54 -0.50 12.50
CA LEU A 58 8.90 0.26 11.42
C LEU A 58 7.37 0.23 11.54
N LEU A 59 6.78 -0.93 11.81
CA LEU A 59 5.34 -1.06 12.01
C LEU A 59 4.86 -0.31 13.26
N GLN A 60 5.63 -0.37 14.36
CA GLN A 60 5.34 0.37 15.59
C GLN A 60 5.37 1.89 15.36
N LEU A 61 6.38 2.40 14.65
CA LEU A 61 6.45 3.80 14.26
C LEU A 61 5.26 4.20 13.39
N PHE A 62 4.93 3.41 12.37
CA PHE A 62 3.92 3.74 11.39
C PHE A 62 2.51 3.77 12.00
N TYR A 63 2.10 2.71 12.65
CA TYR A 63 0.74 2.57 13.20
C TYR A 63 0.60 3.13 14.62
N GLY A 64 1.67 3.10 15.41
CA GLY A 64 1.69 3.63 16.78
C GLY A 64 2.05 5.11 16.82
N ASP A 65 3.33 5.41 16.72
CA ASP A 65 3.86 6.77 16.96
C ASP A 65 3.37 7.80 15.92
N TRP A 66 3.25 7.41 14.65
CA TRP A 66 2.77 8.29 13.59
C TRP A 66 1.27 8.17 13.36
N SER A 67 0.60 7.23 14.02
CA SER A 67 -0.85 7.08 14.06
C SER A 67 -1.51 6.90 12.69
N PHE A 68 -0.83 6.28 11.72
CA PHE A 68 -1.49 5.90 10.47
C PHE A 68 -2.54 4.83 10.74
N HIS A 69 -3.72 4.97 10.16
CA HIS A 69 -4.82 4.06 10.40
C HIS A 69 -5.78 3.97 9.22
N CYS A 70 -6.60 2.92 9.21
CA CYS A 70 -7.78 2.82 8.37
C CYS A 70 -9.02 3.14 9.23
N ASP A 71 -9.91 3.97 8.70
CA ASP A 71 -11.22 4.20 9.31
C ASP A 71 -12.25 3.27 8.67
N ALA A 72 -12.88 2.42 9.49
CA ALA A 72 -13.87 1.45 9.03
C ALA A 72 -15.12 2.12 8.42
N ASP A 73 -15.52 3.28 8.93
CA ASP A 73 -16.71 4.01 8.48
C ASP A 73 -16.46 4.74 7.16
N ASN A 74 -15.20 5.15 6.90
CA ASN A 74 -14.79 5.93 5.74
C ASN A 74 -13.87 5.18 4.77
N TYR A 75 -13.73 3.87 4.93
CA TYR A 75 -12.77 3.02 4.23
C TYR A 75 -12.75 3.22 2.71
N PHE A 76 -13.93 3.33 2.09
CA PHE A 76 -14.05 3.30 0.62
C PHE A 76 -13.96 4.66 -0.05
N TYR A 77 -13.74 5.74 0.67
CA TYR A 77 -13.62 7.07 0.05
C TYR A 77 -12.33 7.21 -0.76
N ALA A 78 -12.45 7.82 -1.96
CA ALA A 78 -11.33 8.02 -2.87
C ALA A 78 -10.20 8.88 -2.24
N ARG A 79 -10.54 9.79 -1.30
CA ARG A 79 -9.56 10.59 -0.56
C ARG A 79 -8.51 9.74 0.17
N ASN A 80 -8.88 8.50 0.58
CA ASN A 80 -7.97 7.53 1.20
C ASN A 80 -6.88 7.00 0.24
N LEU A 81 -6.92 7.44 -1.03
CA LEU A 81 -5.88 7.22 -2.05
C LEU A 81 -5.13 8.52 -2.40
N TYR A 82 -5.50 9.67 -1.83
CA TYR A 82 -4.84 10.96 -2.11
C TYR A 82 -3.64 11.13 -1.20
N LEU A 83 -2.43 11.14 -1.77
CA LEU A 83 -1.18 11.20 -1.00
C LEU A 83 -1.12 12.36 0.01
N PRO A 84 -1.50 13.63 -0.33
CA PRO A 84 -1.50 14.70 0.66
C PRO A 84 -2.41 14.39 1.85
N TYR A 85 -3.64 13.94 1.58
CA TYR A 85 -4.61 13.58 2.61
C TYR A 85 -4.04 12.49 3.54
N ILE A 86 -3.53 11.40 2.97
CA ILE A 86 -2.98 10.27 3.73
C ILE A 86 -1.80 10.73 4.61
N LEU A 87 -0.92 11.57 4.05
CA LEU A 87 0.28 12.03 4.76
C LEU A 87 -0.02 13.06 5.87
N GLU A 88 -1.10 13.82 5.74
CA GLU A 88 -1.50 14.87 6.69
C GLU A 88 -2.46 14.33 7.74
N GLU A 89 -3.54 13.67 7.31
CA GLU A 89 -4.57 13.14 8.20
C GLU A 89 -4.22 11.79 8.81
N ARG A 90 -3.19 11.11 8.27
CA ARG A 90 -2.76 9.77 8.71
C ARG A 90 -3.82 8.68 8.48
N GLU A 91 -4.80 8.96 7.65
CA GLU A 91 -5.89 8.06 7.30
C GLU A 91 -5.74 7.55 5.88
N GLY A 92 -5.99 6.25 5.65
CA GLY A 92 -5.88 5.64 4.33
C GLY A 92 -6.64 4.33 4.21
N MET A 93 -6.46 3.68 3.08
CA MET A 93 -6.89 2.29 2.85
C MET A 93 -5.71 1.33 3.04
N PRO A 94 -5.93 0.03 3.22
CA PRO A 94 -4.83 -0.95 3.26
C PRO A 94 -3.87 -0.84 2.07
N VAL A 95 -4.37 -0.58 0.87
CA VAL A 95 -3.52 -0.45 -0.32
C VAL A 95 -2.65 0.81 -0.29
N SER A 96 -3.16 1.94 0.17
CA SER A 96 -2.38 3.17 0.26
C SER A 96 -1.42 3.18 1.45
N LEU A 97 -1.85 2.67 2.61
CA LEU A 97 -0.96 2.49 3.76
C LEU A 97 0.13 1.45 3.45
N GLY A 98 -0.24 0.33 2.82
CA GLY A 98 0.70 -0.68 2.36
C GLY A 98 1.72 -0.13 1.36
N ALA A 99 1.30 0.75 0.44
CA ALA A 99 2.21 1.43 -0.50
C ALA A 99 3.25 2.29 0.23
N LEU A 100 2.85 3.02 1.27
CA LEU A 100 3.77 3.81 2.10
C LEU A 100 4.74 2.92 2.90
N ILE A 101 4.26 1.83 3.50
CA ILE A 101 5.12 0.86 4.22
C ILE A 101 6.15 0.25 3.27
N LEU A 102 5.72 -0.18 2.06
CA LEU A 102 6.63 -0.74 1.06
C LEU A 102 7.68 0.27 0.61
N TYR A 103 7.30 1.54 0.44
CA TYR A 103 8.24 2.61 0.12
C TYR A 103 9.27 2.84 1.23
N LEU A 104 8.81 2.88 2.49
CA LEU A 104 9.68 3.02 3.67
C LEU A 104 10.60 1.80 3.81
N ALA A 105 10.06 0.59 3.68
CA ALA A 105 10.84 -0.65 3.71
C ALA A 105 11.94 -0.67 2.65
N ALA A 106 11.61 -0.31 1.40
CA ALA A 106 12.60 -0.19 0.33
C ALA A 106 13.69 0.85 0.65
N SER A 107 13.30 1.98 1.26
CA SER A 107 14.22 3.05 1.64
C SER A 107 15.15 2.67 2.79
N LEU A 108 14.71 1.74 3.65
CA LEU A 108 15.46 1.13 4.75
C LEU A 108 16.13 -0.19 4.37
N LYS A 109 15.95 -0.67 3.13
CA LYS A 109 16.44 -1.95 2.63
C LYS A 109 15.86 -3.17 3.36
N LEU A 110 14.63 -3.07 3.87
CA LEU A 110 13.94 -4.14 4.57
C LEU A 110 13.21 -5.07 3.60
N PRO A 111 13.21 -6.40 3.85
CA PRO A 111 12.65 -7.40 2.96
C PRO A 111 11.13 -7.55 3.17
N ILE A 112 10.37 -6.49 2.91
CA ILE A 112 8.90 -6.49 2.91
C ILE A 112 8.41 -6.37 1.48
N TYR A 113 7.49 -7.25 1.08
CA TYR A 113 6.97 -7.34 -0.28
C TYR A 113 5.44 -7.38 -0.28
N PRO A 114 4.78 -6.88 -1.33
CA PRO A 114 3.34 -7.03 -1.47
C PRO A 114 2.97 -8.47 -1.85
N VAL A 115 1.81 -8.90 -1.38
CA VAL A 115 1.15 -10.14 -1.78
C VAL A 115 -0.15 -9.78 -2.49
N ASN A 116 -0.38 -10.34 -3.67
CA ASN A 116 -1.60 -10.15 -4.41
C ASN A 116 -2.70 -11.10 -3.91
N PHE A 117 -2.97 -11.07 -2.60
CA PHE A 117 -4.00 -11.89 -2.01
C PHE A 117 -5.37 -11.53 -2.61
N PRO A 118 -6.21 -12.50 -2.99
CA PRO A 118 -7.40 -12.24 -3.80
C PRO A 118 -8.39 -11.24 -3.21
N THR A 119 -8.51 -11.17 -1.89
CA THR A 119 -9.50 -10.30 -1.22
C THR A 119 -8.98 -8.90 -0.91
N GLN A 120 -7.68 -8.77 -0.61
CA GLN A 120 -7.07 -7.51 -0.18
C GLN A 120 -5.56 -7.54 -0.36
N LEU A 121 -4.91 -6.37 -0.25
CA LEU A 121 -3.46 -6.31 -0.14
C LEU A 121 -3.03 -6.91 1.19
N ILE A 122 -2.07 -7.83 1.15
CA ILE A 122 -1.32 -8.32 2.30
C ILE A 122 0.16 -8.02 2.04
N LEU A 123 0.93 -7.79 3.09
CA LEU A 123 2.38 -7.67 3.00
C LEU A 123 3.02 -8.96 3.52
N ARG A 124 4.20 -9.30 2.97
CA ARG A 124 5.00 -10.41 3.45
C ARG A 124 6.42 -9.96 3.78
N ALA A 125 6.86 -10.28 4.98
CA ALA A 125 8.24 -10.12 5.41
C ALA A 125 9.00 -11.43 5.22
N GLU A 126 10.20 -11.37 4.66
CA GLU A 126 11.05 -12.54 4.39
C GLU A 126 12.39 -12.36 5.12
N VAL A 127 12.53 -12.98 6.28
CA VAL A 127 13.72 -12.84 7.13
C VAL A 127 14.27 -14.22 7.47
N ASP A 128 15.54 -14.45 7.23
CA ASP A 128 16.26 -15.69 7.59
C ASP A 128 15.60 -16.99 7.07
N GLY A 129 14.94 -16.91 5.90
CA GLY A 129 14.22 -18.04 5.30
C GLY A 129 12.80 -18.24 5.86
N GLU A 130 12.40 -17.47 6.84
CA GLU A 130 11.03 -17.44 7.35
C GLU A 130 10.17 -16.40 6.63
N VAL A 131 8.88 -16.68 6.54
CA VAL A 131 7.87 -15.78 5.95
C VAL A 131 6.83 -15.44 7.01
N ALA A 132 6.61 -14.16 7.22
CA ALA A 132 5.53 -13.65 8.06
C ALA A 132 4.62 -12.72 7.22
N PHE A 133 3.32 -12.78 7.44
CA PHE A 133 2.35 -11.92 6.77
C PHE A 133 1.93 -10.78 7.68
N ILE A 134 1.68 -9.61 7.09
CA ILE A 134 1.32 -8.38 7.78
C ILE A 134 0.05 -7.83 7.12
N ASP A 135 -0.96 -7.53 7.94
CA ASP A 135 -2.17 -6.86 7.49
C ASP A 135 -1.96 -5.34 7.45
N PRO A 136 -1.98 -4.70 6.27
CA PRO A 136 -1.82 -3.25 6.16
C PRO A 136 -2.95 -2.44 6.81
N TRP A 137 -4.08 -3.07 7.16
CA TRP A 137 -5.16 -2.42 7.89
C TRP A 137 -4.70 -1.93 9.27
N SER A 138 -3.94 -2.76 9.97
CA SER A 138 -3.58 -2.54 11.37
C SER A 138 -2.08 -2.63 11.66
N GLY A 139 -1.27 -3.06 10.69
CA GLY A 139 0.15 -3.36 10.88
C GLY A 139 0.43 -4.61 11.71
N LYS A 140 -0.60 -5.40 12.02
CA LYS A 140 -0.44 -6.63 12.79
C LYS A 140 -0.03 -7.79 11.91
N TYR A 141 0.71 -8.72 12.50
CA TYR A 141 0.96 -10.00 11.85
C TYR A 141 -0.34 -10.79 11.76
N ILE A 142 -0.54 -11.44 10.62
CA ILE A 142 -1.69 -12.28 10.32
C ILE A 142 -1.20 -13.69 10.01
N SER A 143 -1.79 -14.68 10.66
CA SER A 143 -1.45 -16.09 10.45
C SER A 143 -2.03 -16.64 9.16
N VAL A 144 -1.48 -17.75 8.68
CA VAL A 144 -2.03 -18.47 7.51
C VAL A 144 -3.45 -18.95 7.78
N ASP A 145 -3.79 -19.30 9.02
CA ASP A 145 -5.13 -19.74 9.38
C ASP A 145 -6.15 -18.59 9.35
N GLU A 146 -5.73 -17.38 9.70
CA GLU A 146 -6.56 -16.18 9.54
C GLU A 146 -6.73 -15.83 8.05
N LEU A 147 -5.67 -15.94 7.24
CA LEU A 147 -5.75 -15.78 5.78
C LEU A 147 -6.70 -16.80 5.14
N LYS A 148 -6.69 -18.07 5.60
CA LYS A 148 -7.66 -19.08 5.16
C LYS A 148 -9.10 -18.67 5.46
N LYS A 149 -9.37 -18.15 6.65
CA LYS A 149 -10.73 -17.66 7.01
C LYS A 149 -11.17 -16.50 6.12
N LEU A 150 -10.28 -15.57 5.81
CA LEU A 150 -10.56 -14.49 4.86
C LEU A 150 -10.88 -15.04 3.46
N TYR A 151 -10.11 -16.02 3.01
CA TYR A 151 -10.29 -16.66 1.72
C TYR A 151 -11.62 -17.42 1.63
N GLU A 152 -11.93 -18.22 2.64
CA GLU A 152 -13.20 -18.94 2.74
C GLU A 152 -14.41 -18.00 2.83
N GLY A 153 -14.27 -16.88 3.53
CA GLY A 153 -15.31 -15.85 3.60
C GLY A 153 -15.65 -15.23 2.24
N ALA A 154 -14.68 -15.15 1.34
CA ALA A 154 -14.87 -14.60 0.00
C ALA A 154 -15.30 -15.65 -1.06
N PHE A 155 -14.77 -16.87 -0.97
CA PHE A 155 -14.90 -17.90 -2.01
C PHE A 155 -15.72 -19.12 -1.59
N GLY A 156 -16.20 -19.15 -0.34
CA GLY A 156 -17.01 -20.23 0.20
C GLY A 156 -16.22 -21.19 1.11
N PHE A 157 -16.94 -21.84 2.01
CA PHE A 157 -16.36 -22.79 2.97
C PHE A 157 -15.64 -23.95 2.26
N GLY A 158 -14.43 -24.24 2.71
CA GLY A 158 -13.56 -25.27 2.12
C GLY A 158 -12.73 -24.79 0.92
N ALA A 159 -12.87 -23.52 0.49
CA ALA A 159 -11.97 -22.96 -0.50
C ALA A 159 -10.52 -22.94 -0.02
N GLN A 160 -9.56 -23.30 -0.89
CA GLN A 160 -8.17 -23.46 -0.51
C GLN A 160 -7.29 -22.37 -1.14
N ILE A 161 -6.48 -21.72 -0.30
CA ILE A 161 -5.42 -20.81 -0.76
C ILE A 161 -4.41 -21.59 -1.58
N GLN A 162 -4.06 -21.06 -2.74
CA GLN A 162 -3.00 -21.60 -3.56
C GLN A 162 -1.65 -20.97 -3.16
N PRO A 163 -0.51 -21.67 -3.38
CA PRO A 163 0.82 -21.11 -3.07
C PRO A 163 1.07 -19.75 -3.74
N GLU A 164 0.53 -19.54 -4.92
CA GLU A 164 0.63 -18.30 -5.69
C GLU A 164 -0.08 -17.12 -5.02
N ASP A 165 -1.17 -17.40 -4.27
CA ASP A 165 -1.92 -16.38 -3.51
C ASP A 165 -1.11 -15.80 -2.35
N LEU A 166 -0.08 -16.50 -1.89
CA LEU A 166 0.82 -16.09 -0.81
C LEU A 166 2.21 -15.67 -1.31
N ALA A 167 2.48 -15.79 -2.59
CA ALA A 167 3.74 -15.39 -3.21
C ALA A 167 3.86 -13.85 -3.27
N ARG A 168 5.09 -13.37 -3.54
CA ARG A 168 5.28 -11.96 -3.89
C ARG A 168 4.40 -11.62 -5.09
N ALA A 169 3.69 -10.51 -5.01
CA ALA A 169 2.79 -10.09 -6.08
C ALA A 169 3.55 -9.90 -7.40
N ASP A 170 2.95 -10.33 -8.50
CA ASP A 170 3.32 -9.85 -9.83
C ASP A 170 2.99 -8.36 -9.93
N ILE A 171 3.99 -7.51 -10.22
CA ILE A 171 3.84 -6.06 -10.19
C ILE A 171 2.80 -5.57 -11.21
N PRO A 172 2.81 -5.98 -12.48
CA PRO A 172 1.75 -5.62 -13.42
C PRO A 172 0.34 -5.93 -12.93
N MET A 173 0.13 -7.10 -12.34
CA MET A 173 -1.16 -7.51 -11.79
C MET A 173 -1.56 -6.65 -10.59
N LEU A 174 -0.62 -6.38 -9.68
CA LEU A 174 -0.86 -5.51 -8.51
C LEU A 174 -1.29 -4.11 -8.94
N ILE A 175 -0.60 -3.53 -9.91
CA ILE A 175 -0.90 -2.21 -10.46
C ILE A 175 -2.26 -2.20 -11.16
N ALA A 176 -2.59 -3.24 -11.93
CA ALA A 176 -3.91 -3.36 -12.58
C ALA A 176 -5.05 -3.41 -11.55
N ARG A 177 -4.87 -4.14 -10.45
CA ARG A 177 -5.85 -4.17 -9.34
C ARG A 177 -5.99 -2.81 -8.65
N PHE A 178 -4.88 -2.13 -8.38
CA PHE A 178 -4.91 -0.79 -7.82
C PHE A 178 -5.71 0.18 -8.72
N ARG A 179 -5.44 0.18 -10.01
CA ARG A 179 -6.14 1.04 -11.00
C ARG A 179 -7.64 0.79 -11.02
N GLN A 180 -8.04 -0.48 -10.94
CA GLN A 180 -9.46 -0.83 -10.87
C GLN A 180 -10.11 -0.35 -9.57
N LEU A 181 -9.42 -0.51 -8.44
CA LEU A 181 -9.88 -0.03 -7.13
C LEU A 181 -10.02 1.49 -7.12
N ALA A 182 -9.02 2.23 -7.61
CA ALA A 182 -9.04 3.69 -7.67
C ALA A 182 -10.18 4.22 -8.55
N LYS A 183 -10.36 3.63 -9.74
CA LYS A 183 -11.49 3.95 -10.62
C LYS A 183 -12.83 3.71 -9.93
N ASN A 184 -13.00 2.58 -9.27
CA ASN A 184 -14.24 2.23 -8.59
C ASN A 184 -14.54 3.16 -7.40
N ALA A 185 -13.50 3.62 -6.67
CA ALA A 185 -13.66 4.59 -5.60
C ALA A 185 -14.21 5.93 -6.11
N LEU A 186 -13.67 6.45 -7.22
CA LEU A 186 -14.15 7.68 -7.85
C LEU A 186 -15.59 7.56 -8.36
N ILE A 187 -15.92 6.44 -9.03
CA ILE A 187 -17.28 6.21 -9.56
C ILE A 187 -18.30 6.10 -8.43
N ARG A 188 -17.93 5.45 -7.32
CA ARG A 188 -18.83 5.30 -6.15
C ARG A 188 -19.19 6.65 -5.52
N GLU A 189 -18.28 7.61 -5.53
CA GLU A 189 -18.52 8.94 -5.01
C GLU A 189 -19.11 9.91 -6.05
N GLU A 190 -19.58 9.38 -7.18
CA GLU A 190 -20.13 10.16 -8.30
C GLU A 190 -19.14 11.17 -8.91
N GLN A 191 -17.82 10.96 -8.65
CA GLN A 191 -16.75 11.77 -9.20
C GLN A 191 -16.41 11.33 -10.63
N ASN A 192 -17.44 11.33 -11.51
CA ASN A 192 -17.34 10.77 -12.86
C ASN A 192 -16.33 11.51 -13.75
N ASP A 193 -16.19 12.83 -13.58
CA ASP A 193 -15.22 13.63 -14.34
C ASP A 193 -13.78 13.24 -13.98
N LEU A 194 -13.50 13.04 -12.67
CA LEU A 194 -12.19 12.57 -12.22
C LEU A 194 -11.93 11.13 -12.66
N ALA A 195 -12.94 10.27 -12.62
CA ALA A 195 -12.82 8.90 -13.12
C ALA A 195 -12.53 8.88 -14.63
N PHE A 196 -13.18 9.75 -15.41
CA PHE A 196 -12.93 9.90 -16.84
C PHE A 196 -11.50 10.40 -17.09
N ASN A 197 -11.05 11.43 -16.38
CA ASN A 197 -9.69 11.97 -16.51
C ASN A 197 -8.64 10.91 -16.19
N TYR A 198 -8.86 10.12 -15.14
CA TYR A 198 -7.96 9.03 -14.79
C TYR A 198 -7.91 7.93 -15.87
N ILE A 199 -9.06 7.56 -16.44
CA ILE A 199 -9.10 6.60 -17.54
C ILE A 199 -8.33 7.14 -18.77
N GLN A 200 -8.52 8.42 -19.12
CA GLN A 200 -7.78 9.04 -20.22
C GLN A 200 -6.28 9.04 -19.98
N PHE A 201 -5.85 9.35 -18.77
CA PHE A 201 -4.44 9.28 -18.36
C PHE A 201 -3.86 7.87 -18.55
N LEU A 202 -4.58 6.83 -18.11
CA LEU A 202 -4.14 5.44 -18.29
C LEU A 202 -4.06 5.01 -19.75
N LEU A 203 -4.96 5.52 -20.61
CA LEU A 203 -4.95 5.22 -22.03
C LEU A 203 -3.81 5.94 -22.76
N ALA A 204 -3.47 7.16 -22.34
CA ALA A 204 -2.36 7.92 -22.92
C ALA A 204 -0.98 7.27 -22.66
N GLY A 205 -0.77 6.71 -21.46
CA GLY A 205 0.47 6.01 -21.09
C GLY A 205 0.67 4.63 -21.74
N ARG A 206 -0.29 4.14 -22.54
CA ARG A 206 -0.16 2.87 -23.29
C ARG A 206 0.45 3.04 -24.71
N LYS A 207 0.92 4.22 -25.04
CA LYS A 207 1.44 4.52 -26.39
C LYS A 207 2.96 4.42 -26.51
N ASP A 208 3.65 3.85 -25.48
CA ASP A 208 5.11 3.59 -25.52
C ASP A 208 5.41 2.10 -25.54
#